data_916d7ffda3d4eb989e5cc18060e276e0
#
_entry.id   916d7ffda3d4eb989e5cc18060e276e0
#
_cell.length_a   1.000
_cell.length_b   1.000
_cell.length_c   1.000
_cell.angle_alpha   90.00
_cell.angle_beta   90.00
_cell.angle_gamma   90.00
#
_symmetry.space_group_name_H-M   'P 1'
#
loop_
_entity.id
_entity.type
_entity.pdbx_description
1 polymer ?
#
loop_
_entity_poly.entity_id
_entity_poly.type
_entity_poly.pdbx_seq_one_letter_code
_entity_poly.pdbx_strand_id
1 'polypeptide(L)'
;SKNWAVWLHEYLEDFPDKQDVLRYALTANAPETKDNDFTWKDFQARNNNELVAIFGNFINRVVVLTNKYYDGIVPKHYNFTEGDAQALEQLQQFPAVIGKSIERYRFREASQELMNLARLGNKYLADAEPWKLIKTDAARVETIMYVALQIAAGLAVLSEPFLPFTSQKLKKLLNVIPTARSNEESQKPVVQNDEIATSRLVGIRNDQSKCNVTSSAVERSWRSILENTELLNPGHQIGKPVLLFDKIEDADVQKQLDKLEATKKANKVENQAVATQKEMVSFEDFTKLDIRIGTILEAEKVAKTKKLLKLKVDVGMDIRTIVSGIAESFSTEEVIGKRVTVLVNLAPRNIKGIESQGMILMTDTHDGKLAFIEPENDTVGNGGQVS
;
A
#
# COMPACT_ATOMS: atom_id res chain seq x y z
N SER A 1 -10.38 -12.44 -2.48
CA SER A 1 -9.06 -11.82 -2.57
C SER A 1 -8.93 -11.15 -3.93
N LYS A 2 -8.27 -9.99 -3.99
CA LYS A 2 -8.08 -9.23 -5.24
C LYS A 2 -6.91 -9.79 -6.08
N ASN A 3 -6.45 -11.00 -5.81
CA ASN A 3 -5.32 -11.70 -6.48
C ASN A 3 -4.02 -10.90 -6.56
N TRP A 4 -3.72 -10.09 -5.56
CA TRP A 4 -2.44 -9.42 -5.41
C TRP A 4 -2.07 -9.21 -3.94
N ALA A 5 -0.78 -9.14 -3.66
CA ALA A 5 -0.24 -8.82 -2.34
C ALA A 5 1.00 -7.96 -2.49
N VAL A 6 1.28 -7.16 -1.47
CA VAL A 6 2.57 -6.48 -1.30
C VAL A 6 3.37 -7.30 -0.29
N TRP A 7 4.46 -7.88 -0.76
CA TRP A 7 5.33 -8.68 0.08
C TRP A 7 6.32 -7.80 0.82
N LEU A 8 6.49 -8.04 2.13
CA LEU A 8 7.34 -7.20 2.96
C LEU A 8 8.80 -7.16 2.50
N HIS A 9 9.35 -8.30 2.06
CA HIS A 9 10.72 -8.35 1.57
C HIS A 9 10.91 -7.50 0.30
N GLU A 10 9.99 -7.56 -0.67
CA GLU A 10 10.01 -6.72 -1.87
C GLU A 10 9.87 -5.23 -1.52
N TYR A 11 9.01 -4.92 -0.54
CA TYR A 11 8.88 -3.55 -0.04
C TYR A 11 10.20 -3.02 0.51
N LEU A 12 10.92 -3.82 1.32
CA LEU A 12 12.18 -3.42 1.92
C LEU A 12 13.31 -3.22 0.90
N GLU A 13 13.27 -3.96 -0.22
CA GLU A 13 14.18 -3.77 -1.35
C GLU A 13 13.88 -2.48 -2.13
N ASP A 14 12.59 -2.21 -2.40
CA ASP A 14 12.16 -1.05 -3.17
C ASP A 14 12.21 0.26 -2.36
N PHE A 15 12.03 0.19 -1.04
CA PHE A 15 12.00 1.32 -0.11
C PHE A 15 12.97 1.10 1.06
N PRO A 16 14.28 1.11 0.81
CA PRO A 16 15.27 0.96 1.87
C PRO A 16 15.11 2.05 2.92
N ASP A 17 15.32 1.70 4.19
CA ASP A 17 15.22 2.59 5.37
C ASP A 17 13.83 3.23 5.61
N LYS A 18 12.77 2.76 4.93
CA LYS A 18 11.40 3.27 5.10
C LYS A 18 10.47 2.31 5.88
N GLN A 19 11.03 1.50 6.79
CA GLN A 19 10.26 0.57 7.64
C GLN A 19 9.19 1.31 8.46
N ASP A 20 9.55 2.44 9.05
CA ASP A 20 8.64 3.26 9.85
C ASP A 20 7.54 3.91 9.00
N VAL A 21 7.81 4.23 7.75
CA VAL A 21 6.81 4.77 6.83
C VAL A 21 5.69 3.76 6.59
N LEU A 22 6.04 2.49 6.34
CA LEU A 22 5.06 1.42 6.17
C LEU A 22 4.28 1.18 7.48
N ARG A 23 4.99 1.10 8.61
CA ARG A 23 4.34 0.94 9.93
C ARG A 23 3.34 2.04 10.19
N TYR A 24 3.71 3.30 9.96
CA TYR A 24 2.83 4.45 10.12
C TYR A 24 1.62 4.39 9.19
N ALA A 25 1.83 4.13 7.90
CA ALA A 25 0.74 4.03 6.93
C ALA A 25 -0.27 2.93 7.29
N LEU A 26 0.23 1.75 7.70
CA LEU A 26 -0.62 0.63 8.14
C LEU A 26 -1.36 0.96 9.45
N THR A 27 -0.71 1.62 10.40
CA THR A 27 -1.32 2.02 11.68
C THR A 27 -2.39 3.08 11.45
N ALA A 28 -2.10 4.11 10.66
CA ALA A 28 -3.03 5.19 10.33
C ALA A 28 -4.26 4.70 9.53
N ASN A 29 -4.12 3.57 8.85
CA ASN A 29 -5.17 2.91 8.08
C ASN A 29 -5.66 1.59 8.71
N ALA A 30 -5.38 1.35 10.00
CA ALA A 30 -5.80 0.13 10.67
C ALA A 30 -7.32 -0.12 10.52
N PRO A 31 -7.75 -1.35 10.20
CA PRO A 31 -9.16 -1.69 10.01
C PRO A 31 -9.88 -1.89 11.36
N GLU A 32 -10.01 -0.82 12.16
CA GLU A 32 -10.56 -0.89 13.53
C GLU A 32 -12.08 -1.10 13.54
N THR A 33 -12.80 -0.49 12.59
CA THR A 33 -14.28 -0.54 12.55
C THR A 33 -14.84 -0.93 11.20
N LYS A 34 -14.05 -0.85 10.15
CA LYS A 34 -14.41 -1.17 8.75
C LYS A 34 -13.20 -1.74 8.06
N ASP A 35 -13.44 -2.59 7.06
CA ASP A 35 -12.39 -3.02 6.14
C ASP A 35 -11.73 -1.79 5.50
N ASN A 36 -10.42 -1.85 5.38
CA ASN A 36 -9.63 -0.81 4.75
C ASN A 36 -8.67 -1.40 3.74
N ASP A 37 -8.56 -0.75 2.59
CA ASP A 37 -7.64 -1.15 1.52
C ASP A 37 -6.34 -0.35 1.63
N PHE A 38 -5.20 -1.03 1.52
CA PHE A 38 -3.92 -0.37 1.31
C PHE A 38 -3.83 0.13 -0.12
N THR A 39 -3.43 1.39 -0.30
CA THR A 39 -3.12 1.95 -1.62
C THR A 39 -1.76 2.67 -1.59
N TRP A 40 -1.01 2.57 -2.69
CA TRP A 40 0.28 3.25 -2.81
C TRP A 40 0.15 4.78 -2.79
N LYS A 41 -0.97 5.33 -3.25
CA LYS A 41 -1.26 6.77 -3.18
C LYS A 41 -1.48 7.24 -1.75
N ASP A 42 -2.21 6.48 -0.94
CA ASP A 42 -2.39 6.82 0.47
C ASP A 42 -1.08 6.67 1.25
N PHE A 43 -0.30 5.62 0.98
CA PHE A 43 1.04 5.44 1.52
C PHE A 43 1.95 6.65 1.23
N GLN A 44 2.02 7.10 -0.01
CA GLN A 44 2.75 8.30 -0.41
C GLN A 44 2.24 9.55 0.29
N ALA A 45 0.92 9.75 0.33
CA ALA A 45 0.28 10.89 0.98
C ALA A 45 0.59 10.94 2.47
N ARG A 46 0.54 9.79 3.17
CA ARG A 46 0.90 9.68 4.59
C ARG A 46 2.36 10.05 4.82
N ASN A 47 3.27 9.54 4.00
CA ASN A 47 4.67 9.91 4.10
C ASN A 47 4.88 11.41 3.85
N ASN A 48 4.42 11.91 2.70
CA ASN A 48 4.78 13.25 2.25
C ASN A 48 4.09 14.36 3.06
N ASN A 49 2.80 14.19 3.40
CA ASN A 49 2.00 15.23 4.05
C ASN A 49 2.06 15.16 5.59
N GLU A 50 2.36 14.00 6.17
CA GLU A 50 2.38 13.85 7.62
C GLU A 50 3.80 13.64 8.15
N LEU A 51 4.52 12.60 7.72
CA LEU A 51 5.86 12.33 8.23
C LEU A 51 6.89 13.37 7.77
N VAL A 52 6.90 13.74 6.50
CA VAL A 52 7.85 14.75 5.97
C VAL A 52 7.39 16.15 6.36
N ALA A 53 6.16 16.55 5.98
CA ALA A 53 5.72 17.94 6.07
C ALA A 53 5.35 18.38 7.51
N ILE A 54 5.01 17.47 8.40
CA ILE A 54 4.63 17.81 9.79
C ILE A 54 5.74 17.38 10.75
N PHE A 55 5.97 16.08 10.91
CA PHE A 55 6.91 15.55 11.90
C PHE A 55 8.36 15.93 11.56
N GLY A 56 8.82 15.57 10.37
CA GLY A 56 10.19 15.84 9.92
C GLY A 56 10.50 17.34 9.81
N ASN A 57 9.55 18.13 9.31
CA ASN A 57 9.70 19.58 9.22
C ASN A 57 9.90 20.22 10.60
N PHE A 58 9.09 19.86 11.60
CA PHE A 58 9.26 20.40 12.95
C PHE A 58 10.63 20.08 13.51
N ILE A 59 11.02 18.81 13.51
CA ILE A 59 12.32 18.38 14.05
C ILE A 59 13.48 19.05 13.32
N ASN A 60 13.44 19.09 11.98
CA ASN A 60 14.48 19.73 11.18
C ASN A 60 14.62 21.21 11.53
N ARG A 61 13.51 21.94 11.66
CA ARG A 61 13.53 23.37 12.03
C ARG A 61 14.13 23.58 13.41
N VAL A 62 13.73 22.81 14.41
CA VAL A 62 14.26 22.91 15.78
C VAL A 62 15.76 22.65 15.78
N VAL A 63 16.21 21.55 15.19
CA VAL A 63 17.62 21.16 15.20
C VAL A 63 18.49 22.13 14.39
N VAL A 64 18.01 22.56 13.21
CA VAL A 64 18.74 23.54 12.37
C VAL A 64 18.87 24.88 13.09
N LEU A 65 17.81 25.40 13.69
CA LEU A 65 17.85 26.69 14.40
C LEU A 65 18.72 26.61 15.64
N THR A 66 18.67 25.52 16.42
CA THR A 66 19.53 25.31 17.59
C THR A 66 21.00 25.23 17.20
N ASN A 67 21.34 24.51 16.14
CA ASN A 67 22.72 24.47 15.64
C ASN A 67 23.19 25.82 15.11
N LYS A 68 22.29 26.56 14.44
CA LYS A 68 22.63 27.87 13.83
C LYS A 68 22.84 28.98 14.86
N TYR A 69 22.02 29.01 15.93
CA TYR A 69 22.02 30.11 16.88
C TYR A 69 22.81 29.80 18.15
N TYR A 70 22.96 28.52 18.49
CA TYR A 70 23.53 28.09 19.78
C TYR A 70 24.52 26.92 19.62
N ASP A 71 25.09 26.72 18.43
CA ASP A 71 26.09 25.66 18.15
C ASP A 71 25.63 24.24 18.59
N GLY A 72 24.33 24.01 18.57
CA GLY A 72 23.73 22.73 19.00
C GLY A 72 23.60 22.59 20.52
N ILE A 73 23.79 23.64 21.29
CA ILE A 73 23.62 23.64 22.74
C ILE A 73 22.21 24.05 23.08
N VAL A 74 21.54 23.29 23.95
CA VAL A 74 20.19 23.64 24.48
C VAL A 74 20.33 24.97 25.26
N PRO A 75 19.62 26.04 24.82
CA PRO A 75 19.73 27.33 25.45
C PRO A 75 19.05 27.33 26.82
N LYS A 76 19.37 28.37 27.62
CA LYS A 76 18.65 28.64 28.87
C LYS A 76 17.24 29.14 28.57
N HIS A 77 16.37 29.02 29.54
CA HIS A 77 15.08 29.68 29.51
C HIS A 77 14.99 30.74 30.58
N TYR A 78 14.12 31.70 30.35
CA TYR A 78 13.82 32.79 31.27
C TYR A 78 12.31 32.70 31.64
N ASN A 79 11.68 33.82 31.86
CA ASN A 79 10.26 33.85 32.17
C ASN A 79 9.42 33.32 31.01
N PHE A 80 8.62 32.31 31.26
CA PHE A 80 7.69 31.78 30.29
C PHE A 80 6.53 32.75 30.07
N THR A 81 6.18 32.96 28.81
CA THR A 81 4.92 33.57 28.43
C THR A 81 3.78 32.58 28.60
N GLU A 82 2.54 33.08 28.56
CA GLU A 82 1.36 32.21 28.56
C GLU A 82 1.41 31.15 27.48
N GLY A 83 1.83 31.50 26.24
CA GLY A 83 1.97 30.55 25.12
C GLY A 83 3.04 29.47 25.37
N ASP A 84 4.13 29.77 26.04
CA ASP A 84 5.16 28.80 26.44
C ASP A 84 4.60 27.80 27.46
N ALA A 85 3.94 28.33 28.50
CA ALA A 85 3.33 27.53 29.55
C ALA A 85 2.26 26.59 28.97
N GLN A 86 1.38 27.10 28.10
CA GLN A 86 0.36 26.31 27.43
C GLN A 86 0.99 25.19 26.56
N ALA A 87 2.07 25.47 25.83
CA ALA A 87 2.74 24.47 24.99
C ALA A 87 3.35 23.35 25.85
N LEU A 88 3.98 23.68 26.98
CA LEU A 88 4.53 22.70 27.91
C LEU A 88 3.45 21.91 28.63
N GLU A 89 2.35 22.54 29.04
CA GLU A 89 1.20 21.87 29.63
C GLU A 89 0.56 20.87 28.66
N GLN A 90 0.37 21.28 27.40
CA GLN A 90 -0.16 20.38 26.37
C GLN A 90 0.79 19.19 26.13
N LEU A 91 2.12 19.42 26.11
CA LEU A 91 3.10 18.35 26.00
C LEU A 91 2.88 17.26 27.06
N GLN A 92 2.64 17.66 28.31
CA GLN A 92 2.40 16.73 29.42
C GLN A 92 1.12 15.90 29.30
N GLN A 93 0.14 16.34 28.51
CA GLN A 93 -1.12 15.63 28.32
C GLN A 93 -1.01 14.49 27.30
N PHE A 94 -0.13 14.60 26.30
CA PHE A 94 -0.01 13.63 25.20
C PHE A 94 0.29 12.19 25.64
N PRO A 95 1.17 11.91 26.63
CA PRO A 95 1.41 10.54 27.07
C PRO A 95 0.14 9.82 27.54
N ALA A 96 -0.70 10.52 28.31
CA ALA A 96 -1.94 9.96 28.83
C ALA A 96 -2.97 9.72 27.70
N VAL A 97 -3.09 10.67 26.76
CA VAL A 97 -4.04 10.58 25.65
C VAL A 97 -3.63 9.46 24.69
N ILE A 98 -2.37 9.43 24.28
CA ILE A 98 -1.84 8.39 23.38
C ILE A 98 -1.90 7.02 24.05
N GLY A 99 -1.47 6.90 25.31
CA GLY A 99 -1.51 5.66 26.08
C GLY A 99 -2.91 5.08 26.19
N LYS A 100 -3.88 5.90 26.57
CA LYS A 100 -5.29 5.49 26.66
C LYS A 100 -5.87 5.01 25.33
N SER A 101 -5.48 5.63 24.22
CA SER A 101 -5.92 5.20 22.90
C SER A 101 -5.28 3.85 22.52
N ILE A 102 -4.00 3.62 22.83
CA ILE A 102 -3.31 2.34 22.62
C ILE A 102 -3.96 1.23 23.47
N GLU A 103 -4.20 1.46 24.77
CA GLU A 103 -4.85 0.50 25.67
C GLU A 103 -6.25 0.08 25.21
N ARG A 104 -6.94 0.97 24.48
CA ARG A 104 -8.25 0.71 23.89
C ARG A 104 -8.19 0.14 22.48
N TYR A 105 -6.99 -0.21 21.98
CA TYR A 105 -6.75 -0.69 20.60
C TYR A 105 -7.19 0.31 19.52
N ARG A 106 -7.16 1.61 19.83
CA ARG A 106 -7.46 2.71 18.89
C ARG A 106 -6.16 3.27 18.30
N PHE A 107 -5.48 2.48 17.52
CA PHE A 107 -4.15 2.83 17.01
C PHE A 107 -4.16 3.99 16.02
N ARG A 108 -5.24 4.15 15.25
CA ARG A 108 -5.43 5.31 14.36
C ARG A 108 -5.51 6.61 15.15
N GLU A 109 -6.33 6.63 16.21
CA GLU A 109 -6.46 7.77 17.12
C GLU A 109 -5.11 8.07 17.79
N ALA A 110 -4.44 7.06 18.31
CA ALA A 110 -3.15 7.22 18.96
C ALA A 110 -2.06 7.78 18.00
N SER A 111 -2.00 7.31 16.75
CA SER A 111 -1.08 7.84 15.74
C SER A 111 -1.44 9.28 15.33
N GLN A 112 -2.72 9.62 15.31
CA GLN A 112 -3.19 10.98 15.05
C GLN A 112 -2.76 11.94 16.16
N GLU A 113 -2.84 11.52 17.43
CA GLU A 113 -2.38 12.32 18.57
C GLU A 113 -0.87 12.52 18.55
N LEU A 114 -0.08 11.54 18.12
CA LEU A 114 1.34 11.74 17.88
C LEU A 114 1.59 12.85 16.84
N MET A 115 0.84 12.86 15.73
CA MET A 115 0.94 13.94 14.75
C MET A 115 0.44 15.29 15.28
N ASN A 116 -0.54 15.30 16.21
CA ASN A 116 -1.00 16.52 16.85
C ASN A 116 0.10 17.15 17.72
N LEU A 117 0.92 16.34 18.40
CA LEU A 117 2.10 16.84 19.11
C LEU A 117 3.11 17.50 18.15
N ALA A 118 3.36 16.91 16.98
CA ALA A 118 4.22 17.53 15.98
C ALA A 118 3.62 18.83 15.40
N ARG A 119 2.28 18.89 15.24
CA ARG A 119 1.58 20.11 14.84
C ARG A 119 1.65 21.20 15.90
N LEU A 120 1.55 20.84 17.19
CA LEU A 120 1.76 21.76 18.30
C LEU A 120 3.14 22.45 18.19
N GLY A 121 4.19 21.65 17.97
CA GLY A 121 5.55 22.19 17.81
C GLY A 121 5.69 23.11 16.60
N ASN A 122 5.15 22.73 15.44
CA ASN A 122 5.15 23.59 14.25
C ASN A 122 4.40 24.90 14.47
N LYS A 123 3.21 24.83 15.09
CA LYS A 123 2.40 26.01 15.41
C LYS A 123 3.14 26.93 16.38
N TYR A 124 3.68 26.38 17.47
CA TYR A 124 4.43 27.13 18.45
C TYR A 124 5.61 27.91 17.81
N LEU A 125 6.42 27.26 16.97
CA LEU A 125 7.50 27.95 16.24
C LEU A 125 6.98 28.99 15.25
N ALA A 126 5.85 28.73 14.59
CA ALA A 126 5.26 29.67 13.65
C ALA A 126 4.73 30.92 14.35
N ASP A 127 4.06 30.77 15.48
CA ASP A 127 3.48 31.85 16.27
C ASP A 127 4.59 32.69 16.95
N ALA A 128 5.65 32.04 17.43
CA ALA A 128 6.75 32.71 18.13
C ALA A 128 7.80 33.34 17.21
N GLU A 129 7.89 32.95 15.94
CA GLU A 129 8.80 33.47 14.90
C GLU A 129 10.27 33.74 15.36
N PRO A 130 11.01 32.78 15.94
CA PRO A 130 12.34 33.03 16.52
C PRO A 130 13.34 33.60 15.49
N TRP A 131 13.18 33.31 14.20
CA TRP A 131 14.04 33.83 13.14
C TRP A 131 13.89 35.33 12.92
N LYS A 132 12.78 35.93 13.35
CA LYS A 132 12.58 37.40 13.32
C LYS A 132 13.16 38.05 14.59
N LEU A 133 12.97 37.38 15.74
CA LEU A 133 13.34 37.93 17.05
C LEU A 133 14.82 37.82 17.38
N ILE A 134 15.60 36.96 16.73
CA ILE A 134 17.01 36.68 17.12
C ILE A 134 17.91 37.92 17.14
N LYS A 135 17.60 38.98 16.36
CA LYS A 135 18.34 40.19 16.31
C LYS A 135 17.89 41.26 17.33
N THR A 136 16.67 41.14 17.81
CA THR A 136 16.01 42.17 18.66
C THR A 136 15.82 41.71 20.10
N ASP A 137 15.58 40.44 20.32
CA ASP A 137 15.33 39.83 21.63
C ASP A 137 15.90 38.41 21.69
N ALA A 138 17.21 38.30 21.83
CA ALA A 138 17.92 37.03 21.90
C ALA A 138 17.50 36.19 23.12
N ALA A 139 17.22 36.81 24.27
CA ALA A 139 16.75 36.09 25.47
C ALA A 139 15.41 35.46 25.27
N ARG A 140 14.51 36.11 24.56
CA ARG A 140 13.19 35.50 24.18
C ARG A 140 13.39 34.28 23.24
N VAL A 141 14.32 34.39 22.30
CA VAL A 141 14.60 33.27 21.36
C VAL A 141 15.22 32.08 22.10
N GLU A 142 16.05 32.28 23.12
CA GLU A 142 16.55 31.20 23.99
C GLU A 142 15.41 30.42 24.60
N THR A 143 14.41 31.12 25.20
CA THR A 143 13.24 30.48 25.79
C THR A 143 12.39 29.75 24.77
N ILE A 144 12.15 30.35 23.59
CA ILE A 144 11.39 29.72 22.50
C ILE A 144 12.08 28.43 22.04
N MET A 145 13.37 28.45 21.81
CA MET A 145 14.12 27.29 21.38
C MET A 145 14.19 26.21 22.46
N TYR A 146 14.30 26.60 23.74
CA TYR A 146 14.20 25.66 24.85
C TYR A 146 12.85 24.89 24.84
N VAL A 147 11.72 25.59 24.76
CA VAL A 147 10.39 24.98 24.72
C VAL A 147 10.22 24.08 23.49
N ALA A 148 10.66 24.53 22.30
CA ALA A 148 10.61 23.73 21.08
C ALA A 148 11.44 22.44 21.20
N LEU A 149 12.59 22.49 21.88
CA LEU A 149 13.43 21.31 22.14
C LEU A 149 12.77 20.33 23.13
N GLN A 150 12.02 20.81 24.14
CA GLN A 150 11.24 19.94 25.02
C GLN A 150 10.17 19.18 24.22
N ILE A 151 9.45 19.86 23.31
CA ILE A 151 8.46 19.21 22.44
C ILE A 151 9.13 18.17 21.52
N ALA A 152 10.32 18.49 20.96
CA ALA A 152 11.08 17.55 20.13
C ALA A 152 11.54 16.32 20.93
N ALA A 153 11.94 16.49 22.19
CA ALA A 153 12.29 15.39 23.09
C ALA A 153 11.07 14.53 23.43
N GLY A 154 9.91 15.16 23.66
CA GLY A 154 8.64 14.45 23.81
C GLY A 154 8.29 13.59 22.60
N LEU A 155 8.43 14.12 21.39
CA LEU A 155 8.26 13.36 20.15
C LEU A 155 9.23 12.19 20.03
N ALA A 156 10.49 12.34 20.45
CA ALA A 156 11.48 11.27 20.43
C ALA A 156 11.04 10.06 21.27
N VAL A 157 10.34 10.31 22.37
CA VAL A 157 9.85 9.27 23.28
C VAL A 157 8.52 8.70 22.79
N LEU A 158 7.54 9.57 22.50
CA LEU A 158 6.16 9.17 22.20
C LEU A 158 5.99 8.54 20.81
N SER A 159 6.95 8.74 19.90
CA SER A 159 6.92 8.11 18.58
C SER A 159 7.33 6.63 18.58
N GLU A 160 7.94 6.13 19.65
CA GLU A 160 8.52 4.77 19.69
C GLU A 160 7.53 3.64 19.34
N PRO A 161 6.26 3.62 19.78
CA PRO A 161 5.31 2.58 19.41
C PRO A 161 4.98 2.54 17.92
N PHE A 162 5.03 3.67 17.25
CA PHE A 162 4.62 3.83 15.84
C PHE A 162 5.82 3.85 14.89
N LEU A 163 6.88 4.54 15.28
CA LEU A 163 8.06 4.88 14.50
C LEU A 163 9.35 4.51 15.27
N PRO A 164 9.59 3.22 15.58
CA PRO A 164 10.67 2.81 16.48
C PRO A 164 12.07 3.19 15.95
N PHE A 165 12.33 3.05 14.65
CA PHE A 165 13.62 3.41 14.07
C PHE A 165 13.83 4.92 14.05
N THR A 166 12.79 5.68 13.76
CA THR A 166 12.82 7.16 13.79
C THR A 166 12.98 7.68 15.23
N SER A 167 12.28 7.08 16.20
CA SER A 167 12.44 7.37 17.63
C SER A 167 13.90 7.20 18.05
N GLN A 168 14.54 6.08 17.69
CA GLN A 168 15.95 5.83 17.99
C GLN A 168 16.88 6.84 17.31
N LYS A 169 16.65 7.15 16.02
CA LYS A 169 17.40 8.18 15.30
C LYS A 169 17.28 9.55 15.98
N LEU A 170 16.04 9.89 16.40
CA LEU A 170 15.76 11.18 17.07
C LEU A 170 16.35 11.24 18.48
N LYS A 171 16.26 10.16 19.27
CA LYS A 171 16.93 10.05 20.57
C LYS A 171 18.44 10.22 20.45
N LYS A 172 19.09 9.62 19.45
CA LYS A 172 20.51 9.82 19.15
C LYS A 172 20.80 11.25 18.72
N LEU A 173 19.98 11.84 17.86
CA LEU A 173 20.12 13.22 17.38
C LEU A 173 20.04 14.23 18.53
N LEU A 174 19.13 14.02 19.47
CA LEU A 174 18.97 14.88 20.65
C LEU A 174 19.89 14.47 21.81
N ASN A 175 20.73 13.43 21.65
CA ASN A 175 21.55 12.83 22.70
C ASN A 175 20.74 12.44 23.97
N VAL A 176 19.45 12.15 23.81
CA VAL A 176 18.60 11.61 24.88
C VAL A 176 18.77 10.09 24.88
N ILE A 177 19.94 9.61 25.24
CA ILE A 177 20.21 8.19 25.38
C ILE A 177 19.72 7.79 26.78
N PRO A 178 18.79 6.85 26.92
CA PRO A 178 18.63 6.18 28.20
C PRO A 178 19.97 5.52 28.49
N THR A 179 20.61 5.88 29.59
CA THR A 179 21.79 5.19 30.13
C THR A 179 21.35 3.79 30.58
N ALA A 180 21.26 2.86 29.64
CA ALA A 180 21.10 1.45 29.90
C ALA A 180 22.09 0.71 29.02
N ARG A 181 23.25 0.41 29.64
CA ARG A 181 24.24 -0.60 29.25
C ARG A 181 24.58 -0.63 27.74
N SER A 182 25.77 -0.15 27.44
CA SER A 182 26.56 -0.58 26.30
C SER A 182 26.51 -2.12 26.19
N ASN A 183 25.66 -2.65 25.34
CA ASN A 183 25.76 -4.02 24.94
C ASN A 183 26.89 -4.14 23.92
N GLU A 184 28.10 -4.38 24.39
CA GLU A 184 29.21 -4.92 23.62
C GLU A 184 28.95 -6.34 23.09
N GLU A 185 27.73 -6.83 23.14
CA GLU A 185 27.36 -8.21 22.74
C GLU A 185 26.69 -8.36 21.38
N SER A 186 26.60 -7.28 20.57
CA SER A 186 25.95 -7.37 19.24
C SER A 186 26.91 -7.54 18.06
N GLN A 187 28.16 -7.93 18.30
CA GLN A 187 29.11 -8.29 17.23
C GLN A 187 29.60 -9.71 17.37
N LYS A 188 28.72 -10.70 17.32
CA LYS A 188 29.12 -12.05 16.93
C LYS A 188 28.48 -12.38 15.59
N PRO A 189 29.27 -12.82 14.59
CA PRO A 189 28.74 -13.21 13.29
C PRO A 189 27.80 -14.42 13.46
N VAL A 190 26.63 -14.34 12.86
CA VAL A 190 25.72 -15.49 12.72
C VAL A 190 26.41 -16.50 11.81
N VAL A 191 26.91 -17.57 12.38
CA VAL A 191 27.34 -18.75 11.63
C VAL A 191 26.08 -19.40 11.07
N GLN A 192 25.99 -19.44 9.76
CA GLN A 192 25.05 -20.29 9.04
C GLN A 192 25.31 -21.75 9.43
N ASN A 193 24.29 -22.39 9.96
CA ASN A 193 24.17 -23.86 9.89
C ASN A 193 22.75 -24.16 9.43
N ASP A 194 22.69 -24.60 8.17
CA ASP A 194 21.58 -25.35 7.62
C ASP A 194 21.36 -26.61 8.43
N GLU A 195 20.17 -26.76 9.01
CA GLU A 195 19.53 -28.07 9.15
C GLU A 195 18.06 -27.91 9.52
N ILE A 196 17.22 -28.30 8.56
CA ILE A 196 15.78 -28.49 8.71
C ILE A 196 15.54 -29.65 9.69
N ALA A 197 14.92 -29.37 10.81
CA ALA A 197 14.29 -30.38 11.63
C ALA A 197 12.88 -29.97 12.02
N THR A 198 11.93 -30.50 11.26
CA THR A 198 10.54 -30.68 11.65
C THR A 198 10.49 -31.60 12.89
N SER A 199 9.99 -31.12 14.01
CA SER A 199 9.01 -31.80 14.87
C SER A 199 8.91 -31.21 16.28
N ARG A 200 7.66 -31.16 16.72
CA ARG A 200 7.11 -31.10 18.10
C ARG A 200 6.57 -29.77 18.57
N LEU A 201 5.31 -29.58 18.22
CA LEU A 201 4.29 -29.00 19.11
C LEU A 201 4.28 -29.78 20.43
N VAL A 202 4.78 -29.22 21.53
CA VAL A 202 4.30 -29.47 22.91
C VAL A 202 4.87 -28.38 23.84
N GLY A 203 4.03 -27.71 24.60
CA GLY A 203 4.39 -27.05 25.84
C GLY A 203 4.59 -25.55 25.80
N ILE A 204 3.52 -24.79 25.63
CA ILE A 204 3.48 -23.39 26.08
C ILE A 204 3.54 -23.43 27.61
N ARG A 205 4.72 -23.34 28.20
CA ARG A 205 4.88 -22.89 29.57
C ARG A 205 4.95 -21.38 29.56
N ASN A 206 3.97 -20.76 30.21
CA ASN A 206 3.91 -19.34 30.55
C ASN A 206 5.19 -18.98 31.34
N ASP A 207 6.20 -18.47 30.66
CA ASP A 207 7.33 -17.81 31.30
C ASP A 207 7.09 -16.30 31.25
N GLN A 208 6.33 -15.82 32.24
CA GLN A 208 6.02 -14.40 32.44
C GLN A 208 7.25 -13.54 32.79
N SER A 209 8.45 -14.14 32.93
CA SER A 209 9.65 -13.42 33.38
C SER A 209 10.44 -12.72 32.26
N LYS A 210 10.21 -13.04 30.98
CA LYS A 210 10.95 -12.44 29.85
C LYS A 210 10.24 -11.32 29.08
N CYS A 211 8.93 -11.12 29.30
CA CYS A 211 8.18 -10.01 28.69
C CYS A 211 8.28 -8.67 29.45
N ASN A 212 8.78 -8.65 30.66
CA ASN A 212 8.75 -7.48 31.53
C ASN A 212 9.89 -6.44 31.31
N VAL A 213 10.86 -6.70 30.43
CA VAL A 213 12.02 -5.80 30.30
C VAL A 213 11.77 -4.65 29.32
N THR A 214 10.89 -4.83 28.34
CA THR A 214 10.61 -3.80 27.32
C THR A 214 9.50 -2.84 27.73
N SER A 215 8.44 -3.31 28.38
CA SER A 215 7.37 -2.44 28.88
C SER A 215 7.83 -1.45 29.95
N SER A 216 8.71 -1.89 30.86
CA SER A 216 9.18 -1.07 31.98
C SER A 216 10.12 0.09 31.57
N ALA A 217 10.81 0.00 30.42
CA ALA A 217 11.67 1.08 29.93
C ALA A 217 10.85 2.15 29.20
N VAL A 218 9.90 1.74 28.37
CA VAL A 218 8.96 2.64 27.67
C VAL A 218 8.07 3.36 28.70
N GLU A 219 7.48 2.65 29.65
CA GLU A 219 6.66 3.25 30.72
C GLU A 219 7.44 4.26 31.56
N ARG A 220 8.72 3.99 31.89
CA ARG A 220 9.55 4.96 32.62
C ARG A 220 9.83 6.19 31.80
N SER A 221 10.08 6.06 30.51
CA SER A 221 10.33 7.21 29.64
C SER A 221 9.06 8.06 29.41
N TRP A 222 7.88 7.43 29.35
CA TRP A 222 6.61 8.16 29.27
C TRP A 222 6.26 8.87 30.58
N ARG A 223 6.51 8.25 31.73
CA ARG A 223 6.36 8.88 33.06
C ARG A 223 7.24 10.11 33.20
N SER A 224 8.44 10.10 32.65
CA SER A 224 9.31 11.29 32.70
C SER A 224 8.71 12.51 32.03
N ILE A 225 7.90 12.33 30.97
CA ILE A 225 7.19 13.44 30.32
C ILE A 225 6.00 13.91 31.19
N LEU A 226 5.30 12.98 31.87
CA LEU A 226 4.18 13.30 32.74
C LEU A 226 4.62 14.06 34.01
N GLU A 227 5.78 13.70 34.55
CA GLU A 227 6.28 14.19 35.83
C GLU A 227 7.20 15.41 35.68
N ASN A 228 7.83 15.58 34.50
CA ASN A 228 8.82 16.62 34.26
C ASN A 228 8.75 17.20 32.85
N THR A 229 8.69 18.52 32.76
CA THR A 229 8.76 19.24 31.50
C THR A 229 10.20 19.47 31.03
N GLU A 230 11.20 19.20 31.88
CA GLU A 230 12.62 19.34 31.55
C GLU A 230 13.20 18.01 31.05
N LEU A 231 12.88 17.65 29.81
CA LEU A 231 13.41 16.45 29.15
C LEU A 231 14.86 16.67 28.65
N LEU A 232 15.19 17.92 28.35
CA LEU A 232 16.53 18.38 27.94
C LEU A 232 16.95 19.57 28.81
N ASN A 233 18.02 19.41 29.55
CA ASN A 233 18.55 20.47 30.42
C ASN A 233 19.28 21.55 29.61
N PRO A 234 19.25 22.81 30.03
CA PRO A 234 20.13 23.84 29.47
C PRO A 234 21.58 23.41 29.47
N GLY A 235 22.31 23.73 28.39
CA GLY A 235 23.71 23.31 28.23
C GLY A 235 23.89 21.90 27.62
N HIS A 236 22.83 21.15 27.44
CA HIS A 236 22.88 19.84 26.77
C HIS A 236 23.23 19.99 25.30
N GLN A 237 24.16 19.16 24.77
CA GLN A 237 24.60 19.20 23.38
C GLN A 237 23.72 18.26 22.53
N ILE A 238 23.12 18.77 21.45
CA ILE A 238 22.45 17.96 20.44
C ILE A 238 23.34 17.74 19.22
N GLY A 239 22.98 16.75 18.41
CA GLY A 239 23.69 16.42 17.17
C GLY A 239 23.43 17.40 16.03
N LYS A 240 24.10 17.17 14.91
CA LYS A 240 23.91 17.92 13.66
C LYS A 240 22.59 17.55 12.98
N PRO A 241 21.96 18.47 12.22
CA PRO A 241 20.72 18.19 11.50
C PRO A 241 20.86 16.97 10.57
N VAL A 242 19.89 16.05 10.67
CA VAL A 242 19.76 14.87 9.80
C VAL A 242 18.32 14.80 9.32
N LEU A 243 18.14 14.51 8.04
CA LEU A 243 16.81 14.30 7.48
C LEU A 243 16.23 12.98 8.02
N LEU A 244 15.06 13.04 8.64
CA LEU A 244 14.40 11.86 9.19
C LEU A 244 13.56 11.09 8.15
N PHE A 245 12.96 11.82 7.22
CA PHE A 245 12.08 11.27 6.19
C PHE A 245 12.34 11.97 4.85
N ASP A 246 12.42 11.18 3.79
CA ASP A 246 12.47 11.66 2.41
C ASP A 246 11.09 11.54 1.75
N LYS A 247 10.81 12.41 0.79
CA LYS A 247 9.61 12.29 -0.02
C LYS A 247 9.64 11.01 -0.84
N ILE A 248 8.46 10.48 -1.09
CA ILE A 248 8.21 9.42 -2.06
C ILE A 248 7.68 10.10 -3.31
N GLU A 249 8.36 9.92 -4.42
CA GLU A 249 8.01 10.55 -5.69
C GLU A 249 6.93 9.72 -6.44
N ASP A 250 6.24 10.37 -7.38
CA ASP A 250 5.19 9.72 -8.18
C ASP A 250 5.76 8.55 -9.00
N ALA A 251 7.02 8.63 -9.42
CA ALA A 251 7.70 7.56 -10.14
C ALA A 251 7.83 6.28 -9.31
N ASP A 252 8.10 6.40 -7.98
CA ASP A 252 8.19 5.26 -7.08
C ASP A 252 6.83 4.57 -6.93
N VAL A 253 5.77 5.37 -6.83
CA VAL A 253 4.39 4.87 -6.78
C VAL A 253 4.01 4.16 -8.08
N GLN A 254 4.35 4.75 -9.24
CA GLN A 254 4.03 4.17 -10.53
C GLN A 254 4.75 2.81 -10.73
N LYS A 255 6.01 2.71 -10.35
CA LYS A 255 6.76 1.44 -10.36
C LYS A 255 6.03 0.33 -9.59
N GLN A 256 5.44 0.66 -8.43
CA GLN A 256 4.69 -0.31 -7.63
C GLN A 256 3.36 -0.69 -8.29
N LEU A 257 2.68 0.26 -8.92
CA LEU A 257 1.45 0.00 -9.66
C LEU A 257 1.72 -0.92 -10.86
N ASP A 258 2.79 -0.69 -11.59
CA ASP A 258 3.19 -1.53 -12.73
C ASP A 258 3.52 -2.98 -12.29
N LYS A 259 4.21 -3.15 -11.15
CA LYS A 259 4.44 -4.48 -10.53
C LYS A 259 3.13 -5.18 -10.20
N LEU A 260 2.17 -4.45 -9.60
CA LEU A 260 0.86 -5.03 -9.26
C LEU A 260 0.08 -5.46 -10.51
N GLU A 261 0.13 -4.68 -11.58
CA GLU A 261 -0.53 -5.05 -12.84
C GLU A 261 0.12 -6.28 -13.48
N ALA A 262 1.46 -6.35 -13.48
CA ALA A 262 2.19 -7.51 -13.98
C ALA A 262 1.82 -8.78 -13.19
N THR A 263 1.77 -8.70 -11.86
CA THR A 263 1.37 -9.81 -10.98
C THR A 263 -0.08 -10.24 -11.24
N LYS A 264 -1.00 -9.29 -11.43
CA LYS A 264 -2.39 -9.60 -11.77
C LYS A 264 -2.51 -10.34 -13.11
N LYS A 265 -1.73 -9.92 -14.12
CA LYS A 265 -1.69 -10.60 -15.42
C LYS A 265 -1.15 -12.02 -15.29
N ALA A 266 -0.03 -12.20 -14.60
CA ALA A 266 0.56 -13.51 -14.35
C ALA A 266 -0.41 -14.45 -13.61
N ASN A 267 -1.03 -13.99 -12.52
CA ASN A 267 -1.99 -14.78 -11.75
C ASN A 267 -3.26 -15.13 -12.54
N LYS A 268 -3.69 -14.29 -13.49
CA LYS A 268 -4.81 -14.62 -14.36
C LYS A 268 -4.47 -15.76 -15.31
N VAL A 269 -3.25 -15.77 -15.86
CA VAL A 269 -2.76 -16.84 -16.73
C VAL A 269 -2.66 -18.16 -15.96
N GLU A 270 -2.14 -18.14 -14.73
CA GLU A 270 -1.95 -19.33 -13.90
C GLU A 270 -3.28 -19.92 -13.36
N ASN A 271 -4.28 -19.08 -13.11
CA ASN A 271 -5.58 -19.49 -12.55
C ASN A 271 -6.66 -19.75 -13.61
N GLN A 272 -6.36 -19.82 -14.90
CA GLN A 272 -7.30 -20.37 -15.87
C GLN A 272 -7.41 -21.88 -15.63
N ALA A 273 -8.36 -22.25 -14.79
CA ALA A 273 -8.74 -23.66 -14.61
C ALA A 273 -9.19 -24.19 -15.98
N VAL A 274 -8.43 -25.09 -16.55
CA VAL A 274 -8.86 -25.86 -17.71
C VAL A 274 -10.17 -26.54 -17.31
N ALA A 275 -11.25 -26.30 -18.08
CA ALA A 275 -12.53 -26.91 -17.81
C ALA A 275 -12.36 -28.44 -17.74
N THR A 276 -12.99 -29.06 -16.74
CA THR A 276 -12.95 -30.51 -16.60
C THR A 276 -13.48 -31.18 -17.89
N GLN A 277 -12.83 -32.28 -18.30
CA GLN A 277 -13.26 -33.05 -19.43
C GLN A 277 -14.73 -33.45 -19.26
N LYS A 278 -15.52 -33.23 -20.28
CA LYS A 278 -16.94 -33.69 -20.35
C LYS A 278 -16.99 -35.20 -20.51
N GLU A 279 -18.19 -35.75 -20.38
CA GLU A 279 -18.44 -37.16 -20.63
C GLU A 279 -17.97 -37.58 -22.05
N MET A 280 -17.51 -38.82 -22.19
CA MET A 280 -17.06 -39.35 -23.48
C MET A 280 -18.22 -39.43 -24.49
N VAL A 281 -17.95 -38.93 -25.70
CA VAL A 281 -18.88 -39.02 -26.84
C VAL A 281 -18.35 -40.08 -27.78
N SER A 282 -19.25 -40.88 -28.35
CA SER A 282 -18.88 -41.89 -29.32
C SER A 282 -18.41 -41.25 -30.64
N PHE A 283 -17.58 -41.94 -31.40
CA PHE A 283 -17.17 -41.47 -32.73
C PHE A 283 -18.41 -41.31 -33.67
N GLU A 284 -19.39 -42.18 -33.54
CA GLU A 284 -20.64 -42.10 -34.29
C GLU A 284 -21.46 -40.85 -33.97
N ASP A 285 -21.43 -40.36 -32.73
CA ASP A 285 -22.08 -39.10 -32.36
C ASP A 285 -21.30 -37.90 -32.88
N PHE A 286 -19.97 -37.95 -32.88
CA PHE A 286 -19.14 -36.91 -33.46
C PHE A 286 -19.35 -36.77 -34.96
N THR A 287 -19.40 -37.87 -35.72
CA THR A 287 -19.62 -37.86 -37.15
C THR A 287 -21.01 -37.33 -37.59
N LYS A 288 -21.97 -37.22 -36.67
CA LYS A 288 -23.25 -36.55 -36.94
C LYS A 288 -23.16 -35.04 -37.01
N LEU A 289 -22.05 -34.46 -36.49
CA LEU A 289 -21.84 -33.01 -36.51
C LEU A 289 -21.32 -32.58 -37.88
N ASP A 290 -21.97 -31.59 -38.48
CA ASP A 290 -21.50 -30.97 -39.73
C ASP A 290 -20.85 -29.61 -39.37
N ILE A 291 -19.53 -29.60 -39.28
CA ILE A 291 -18.73 -28.43 -38.95
C ILE A 291 -18.02 -27.92 -40.23
N ARG A 292 -18.24 -26.64 -40.54
CA ARG A 292 -17.72 -26.08 -41.81
C ARG A 292 -17.04 -24.72 -41.59
N ILE A 293 -16.18 -24.36 -42.51
CA ILE A 293 -15.59 -23.03 -42.59
C ILE A 293 -16.57 -22.10 -43.32
N GLY A 294 -16.81 -20.91 -42.78
CA GLY A 294 -17.60 -19.88 -43.42
C GLY A 294 -16.97 -18.49 -43.26
N THR A 295 -17.54 -17.52 -43.98
CA THR A 295 -17.10 -16.10 -43.91
C THR A 295 -18.28 -15.24 -43.48
N ILE A 296 -18.05 -14.35 -42.53
CA ILE A 296 -19.06 -13.39 -42.09
C ILE A 296 -19.20 -12.29 -43.13
N LEU A 297 -20.36 -12.17 -43.75
CA LEU A 297 -20.66 -11.18 -44.79
C LEU A 297 -21.24 -9.89 -44.21
N GLU A 298 -22.12 -10.02 -43.22
CA GLU A 298 -22.82 -8.89 -42.60
C GLU A 298 -22.91 -9.11 -41.10
N ALA A 299 -22.86 -8.01 -40.30
CA ALA A 299 -23.04 -8.01 -38.87
C ALA A 299 -23.89 -6.82 -38.42
N GLU A 300 -24.89 -7.09 -37.58
CA GLU A 300 -25.79 -6.10 -37.02
C GLU A 300 -25.97 -6.30 -35.51
N LYS A 301 -26.07 -5.21 -34.73
CA LYS A 301 -26.40 -5.30 -33.31
C LYS A 301 -27.86 -5.66 -33.12
N VAL A 302 -28.14 -6.64 -32.28
CA VAL A 302 -29.51 -7.03 -31.96
C VAL A 302 -30.15 -6.01 -31.02
N ALA A 303 -31.29 -5.44 -31.41
CA ALA A 303 -32.01 -4.44 -30.63
C ALA A 303 -32.31 -4.92 -29.19
N LYS A 304 -32.22 -3.99 -28.23
CA LYS A 304 -32.45 -4.25 -26.79
C LYS A 304 -31.50 -5.28 -26.14
N THR A 305 -30.32 -5.53 -26.74
CA THR A 305 -29.26 -6.36 -26.13
C THR A 305 -27.90 -5.68 -26.25
N LYS A 306 -27.03 -5.88 -25.26
CA LYS A 306 -25.63 -5.38 -25.30
C LYS A 306 -24.65 -6.45 -25.77
N LYS A 307 -25.08 -7.72 -25.80
CA LYS A 307 -24.18 -8.89 -25.97
C LYS A 307 -24.30 -9.57 -27.32
N LEU A 308 -25.38 -9.31 -28.07
CA LEU A 308 -25.71 -10.11 -29.24
C LEU A 308 -25.42 -9.35 -30.54
N LEU A 309 -24.75 -10.05 -31.48
CA LEU A 309 -24.68 -9.68 -32.90
C LEU A 309 -25.51 -10.69 -33.71
N LYS A 310 -26.23 -10.18 -34.70
CA LYS A 310 -26.84 -10.95 -35.78
C LYS A 310 -25.88 -10.92 -36.94
N LEU A 311 -25.44 -12.07 -37.38
CA LEU A 311 -24.46 -12.30 -38.42
C LEU A 311 -25.06 -12.98 -39.62
N LYS A 312 -24.69 -12.61 -40.85
CA LYS A 312 -24.89 -13.40 -42.05
C LYS A 312 -23.58 -14.07 -42.43
N VAL A 313 -23.57 -15.37 -42.46
CA VAL A 313 -22.37 -16.19 -42.68
C VAL A 313 -22.57 -17.03 -43.93
N ASP A 314 -21.71 -16.87 -44.91
CA ASP A 314 -21.61 -17.78 -46.09
C ASP A 314 -20.87 -19.04 -45.69
N VAL A 315 -21.56 -20.16 -45.64
CA VAL A 315 -21.00 -21.48 -45.30
C VAL A 315 -20.74 -22.36 -46.52
N GLY A 316 -20.68 -21.74 -47.70
CA GLY A 316 -20.37 -22.40 -49.00
C GLY A 316 -21.54 -23.15 -49.61
N MET A 317 -22.56 -23.54 -48.85
CA MET A 317 -23.79 -24.14 -49.32
C MET A 317 -24.92 -23.13 -49.44
N ASP A 318 -25.00 -22.25 -48.48
CA ASP A 318 -26.01 -21.22 -48.34
C ASP A 318 -25.47 -20.08 -47.45
N ILE A 319 -26.26 -18.98 -47.32
CA ILE A 319 -25.97 -17.88 -46.42
C ILE A 319 -26.94 -18.02 -45.22
N ARG A 320 -26.35 -18.17 -44.03
CA ARG A 320 -27.11 -18.40 -42.79
C ARG A 320 -27.14 -17.19 -41.88
N THR A 321 -28.25 -17.00 -41.21
CA THR A 321 -28.37 -16.06 -40.11
C THR A 321 -27.96 -16.76 -38.83
N ILE A 322 -26.94 -16.23 -38.13
CA ILE A 322 -26.46 -16.75 -36.85
C ILE A 322 -26.46 -15.63 -35.83
N VAL A 323 -27.02 -15.88 -34.66
CA VAL A 323 -26.98 -14.93 -33.55
C VAL A 323 -25.95 -15.39 -32.54
N SER A 324 -24.97 -14.55 -32.28
CA SER A 324 -23.84 -14.86 -31.39
C SER A 324 -23.63 -13.82 -30.30
N GLY A 325 -23.23 -14.27 -29.12
CA GLY A 325 -22.99 -13.44 -27.91
C GLY A 325 -21.66 -12.69 -27.88
N ILE A 326 -21.20 -12.12 -29.00
CA ILE A 326 -19.84 -11.60 -29.19
C ILE A 326 -19.73 -10.07 -29.19
N ALA A 327 -20.84 -9.36 -29.01
CA ALA A 327 -20.86 -7.89 -29.12
C ALA A 327 -20.08 -7.16 -28.01
N GLU A 328 -19.70 -7.83 -26.93
CA GLU A 328 -18.81 -7.29 -25.88
C GLU A 328 -17.31 -7.45 -26.26
N SER A 329 -16.98 -8.40 -27.15
CA SER A 329 -15.61 -8.70 -27.56
C SER A 329 -15.24 -8.13 -28.93
N PHE A 330 -16.24 -7.90 -29.81
CA PHE A 330 -16.03 -7.45 -31.18
C PHE A 330 -17.03 -6.39 -31.61
N SER A 331 -16.58 -5.41 -32.38
CA SER A 331 -17.47 -4.50 -33.09
C SER A 331 -18.03 -5.14 -34.37
N THR A 332 -19.09 -4.56 -34.95
CA THR A 332 -19.69 -5.03 -36.21
C THR A 332 -18.71 -4.98 -37.38
N GLU A 333 -17.85 -3.95 -37.41
CA GLU A 333 -16.86 -3.71 -38.45
C GLU A 333 -15.70 -4.72 -38.39
N GLU A 334 -15.30 -5.12 -37.18
CA GLU A 334 -14.19 -6.05 -36.96
C GLU A 334 -14.50 -7.48 -37.34
N VAL A 335 -15.77 -7.88 -37.36
CA VAL A 335 -16.16 -9.25 -37.66
C VAL A 335 -16.50 -9.49 -39.11
N ILE A 336 -16.83 -8.46 -39.88
CA ILE A 336 -17.13 -8.58 -41.32
C ILE A 336 -15.86 -8.99 -42.08
N GLY A 337 -15.98 -9.99 -42.93
CA GLY A 337 -14.87 -10.57 -43.70
C GLY A 337 -14.07 -11.62 -42.91
N LYS A 338 -14.31 -11.81 -41.61
CA LYS A 338 -13.62 -12.85 -40.85
C LYS A 338 -14.10 -14.24 -41.23
N ARG A 339 -13.13 -15.14 -41.25
CA ARG A 339 -13.36 -16.56 -41.44
C ARG A 339 -13.67 -17.19 -40.09
N VAL A 340 -14.66 -18.10 -40.05
CA VAL A 340 -15.13 -18.70 -38.82
C VAL A 340 -15.48 -20.17 -39.02
N THR A 341 -15.32 -20.94 -37.96
CA THR A 341 -15.76 -22.35 -37.93
C THR A 341 -17.19 -22.39 -37.42
N VAL A 342 -18.09 -23.02 -38.15
CA VAL A 342 -19.54 -23.04 -37.92
C VAL A 342 -20.05 -24.47 -37.83
N LEU A 343 -20.78 -24.78 -36.78
CA LEU A 343 -21.62 -25.99 -36.71
C LEU A 343 -22.95 -25.71 -37.42
N VAL A 344 -23.13 -26.32 -38.60
CA VAL A 344 -24.21 -25.95 -39.53
C VAL A 344 -25.46 -26.79 -39.42
N ASN A 345 -25.41 -27.98 -38.83
CA ASN A 345 -26.56 -28.88 -38.69
C ASN A 345 -27.25 -28.85 -37.33
N LEU A 346 -27.12 -27.75 -36.60
CA LEU A 346 -27.93 -27.50 -35.42
C LEU A 346 -29.38 -27.16 -35.81
N ALA A 347 -30.33 -27.66 -35.05
CA ALA A 347 -31.73 -27.25 -35.19
C ALA A 347 -31.89 -25.75 -35.02
N PRO A 348 -32.60 -25.02 -35.89
CA PRO A 348 -32.81 -23.62 -35.78
C PRO A 348 -33.38 -23.21 -34.42
N ARG A 349 -32.83 -22.10 -33.84
CA ARG A 349 -33.26 -21.62 -32.53
C ARG A 349 -33.63 -20.14 -32.61
N ASN A 350 -34.80 -19.80 -32.05
CA ASN A 350 -35.21 -18.40 -31.95
C ASN A 350 -34.49 -17.71 -30.77
N ILE A 351 -33.71 -16.69 -31.08
CA ILE A 351 -32.97 -15.85 -30.10
C ILE A 351 -33.44 -14.41 -30.24
N LYS A 352 -34.21 -13.93 -29.28
CA LYS A 352 -34.77 -12.55 -29.29
C LYS A 352 -35.58 -12.22 -30.55
N GLY A 353 -36.34 -13.16 -31.10
CA GLY A 353 -37.15 -12.96 -32.28
C GLY A 353 -36.42 -13.21 -33.61
N ILE A 354 -35.14 -13.58 -33.57
CA ILE A 354 -34.33 -13.90 -34.75
C ILE A 354 -34.03 -15.38 -34.74
N GLU A 355 -34.33 -16.08 -35.86
CA GLU A 355 -33.98 -17.48 -36.05
C GLU A 355 -32.48 -17.62 -36.34
N SER A 356 -31.75 -18.30 -35.44
CA SER A 356 -30.34 -18.64 -35.60
C SER A 356 -30.21 -20.04 -36.16
N GLN A 357 -29.49 -20.18 -37.30
CA GLN A 357 -29.36 -21.40 -38.12
C GLN A 357 -27.96 -22.01 -38.06
N GLY A 358 -27.39 -22.08 -36.88
CA GLY A 358 -26.04 -22.62 -36.63
C GLY A 358 -25.37 -21.96 -35.43
N MET A 359 -24.16 -22.38 -35.16
CA MET A 359 -23.34 -21.86 -34.07
C MET A 359 -21.89 -21.65 -34.52
N ILE A 360 -21.35 -20.46 -34.28
CA ILE A 360 -19.90 -20.17 -34.49
C ILE A 360 -19.12 -20.76 -33.31
N LEU A 361 -18.08 -21.52 -33.58
CA LEU A 361 -17.16 -22.07 -32.59
C LEU A 361 -16.12 -21.03 -32.20
N MET A 362 -15.92 -20.86 -30.91
CA MET A 362 -15.01 -19.88 -30.35
C MET A 362 -14.30 -20.47 -29.13
N THR A 363 -13.19 -19.85 -28.76
CA THR A 363 -12.45 -20.15 -27.55
C THR A 363 -12.26 -18.90 -26.72
N ASP A 364 -12.06 -19.07 -25.41
CA ASP A 364 -11.69 -17.97 -24.52
C ASP A 364 -10.18 -17.73 -24.61
N THR A 365 -9.78 -16.46 -24.74
CA THR A 365 -8.39 -16.05 -24.65
C THR A 365 -7.94 -15.89 -23.19
N HIS A 366 -6.64 -15.85 -22.96
CA HIS A 366 -6.07 -15.69 -21.60
C HIS A 366 -6.51 -14.41 -20.88
N ASP A 367 -6.91 -13.37 -21.59
CA ASP A 367 -7.46 -12.13 -21.03
C ASP A 367 -8.99 -12.15 -20.88
N GLY A 368 -9.63 -13.31 -21.11
CA GLY A 368 -11.05 -13.55 -20.95
C GLY A 368 -11.91 -12.95 -22.05
N LYS A 369 -11.34 -12.68 -23.21
CA LYS A 369 -12.04 -12.33 -24.43
C LYS A 369 -12.33 -13.57 -25.27
N LEU A 370 -13.27 -13.47 -26.20
CA LEU A 370 -13.54 -14.52 -27.16
C LEU A 370 -12.58 -14.40 -28.36
N ALA A 371 -12.15 -15.54 -28.92
CA ALA A 371 -11.43 -15.64 -30.17
C ALA A 371 -12.13 -16.62 -31.11
N PHE A 372 -12.14 -16.31 -32.41
CA PHE A 372 -12.64 -17.22 -33.42
C PHE A 372 -11.66 -18.39 -33.62
N ILE A 373 -12.21 -19.56 -33.91
CA ILE A 373 -11.44 -20.71 -34.41
C ILE A 373 -11.42 -20.57 -35.92
N GLU A 374 -10.26 -20.21 -36.48
CA GLU A 374 -10.08 -19.91 -37.89
C GLU A 374 -9.16 -20.97 -38.52
N PRO A 375 -9.28 -21.26 -39.83
CA PRO A 375 -8.28 -22.06 -40.54
C PRO A 375 -6.96 -21.30 -40.64
N GLU A 376 -5.83 -22.03 -40.54
CA GLU A 376 -4.48 -21.44 -40.53
C GLU A 376 -4.11 -20.72 -41.84
N ASN A 377 -4.71 -21.14 -42.94
CA ASN A 377 -4.38 -20.56 -44.27
C ASN A 377 -5.64 -20.30 -45.11
N ASP A 378 -5.49 -19.45 -46.13
CA ASP A 378 -6.58 -19.00 -47.02
C ASP A 378 -6.92 -20.00 -48.15
N THR A 379 -6.26 -21.15 -48.20
CA THR A 379 -6.52 -22.18 -49.23
C THR A 379 -7.80 -22.97 -49.00
N VAL A 380 -8.34 -22.93 -47.76
CA VAL A 380 -9.61 -23.57 -47.43
C VAL A 380 -10.76 -22.66 -47.81
N GLY A 381 -11.59 -23.01 -48.77
CA GLY A 381 -12.77 -22.25 -49.19
C GLY A 381 -13.95 -22.35 -48.20
N ASN A 382 -14.95 -21.47 -48.36
CA ASN A 382 -16.21 -21.60 -47.63
C ASN A 382 -16.86 -22.98 -47.93
N GLY A 383 -17.44 -23.59 -46.91
CA GLY A 383 -17.97 -24.94 -47.01
C GLY A 383 -16.98 -26.08 -46.75
N GLY A 384 -15.68 -25.76 -46.58
CA GLY A 384 -14.66 -26.73 -46.18
C GLY A 384 -15.08 -27.43 -44.89
N GLN A 385 -15.16 -28.78 -44.94
CA GLN A 385 -15.59 -29.58 -43.81
C GLN A 385 -14.44 -29.80 -42.81
N VAL A 386 -14.75 -29.68 -41.57
CA VAL A 386 -13.83 -30.00 -40.44
C VAL A 386 -14.11 -31.43 -40.03
N SER A 387 -13.15 -32.31 -40.08
CA SER A 387 -13.23 -33.75 -39.79
C SER A 387 -12.26 -34.15 -38.65
#